data_f2d12e83c6c952ae0530561777549073
#
_entry.id   f2d12e83c6c952ae0530561777549073
#
_cell.length_a   1.000
_cell.length_b   1.000
_cell.length_c   1.000
_cell.angle_alpha   90.00
_cell.angle_beta   90.00
_cell.angle_gamma   90.00
#
_symmetry.space_group_name_H-M   'P 1'
#
loop_
_entity.id
_entity.type
_entity.pdbx_description
1 polymer ?
#
loop_
_entity_poly.entity_id
_entity_poly.type
_entity_poly.pdbx_seq_one_letter_code
_entity_poly.pdbx_strand_id
1 'polypeptide(L)'
;MSTIPITKRGAELLKEELHRLKHVERPSVINAISEARAQGDLSENAEYDAAKEKQGFIEGRIQELEGKLSAAQIIDPASLDVTGRVVFGATVELEDLEDGTKLIYQIVGDDEADIALNKISISSPIARALISKEEGDVVAVQAPGGNREVEILAVRYV
;
A
#
# COMPACT_ATOMS: atom_id res chain seq x y z
N MET A 1 10.98 5.56 17.74
CA MET A 1 9.99 4.89 16.88
C MET A 1 10.48 4.82 15.45
N SER A 2 10.35 3.68 14.84
CA SER A 2 10.70 3.53 13.43
C SER A 2 9.65 4.17 12.55
N THR A 3 10.10 4.85 11.50
CA THR A 3 9.19 5.38 10.48
C THR A 3 9.05 4.37 9.35
N ILE A 4 7.89 4.37 8.71
CA ILE A 4 7.56 3.46 7.61
C ILE A 4 7.43 4.30 6.33
N PRO A 5 8.21 4.00 5.28
CA PRO A 5 8.11 4.79 4.06
C PRO A 5 6.79 4.52 3.33
N ILE A 6 6.20 5.59 2.83
CA ILE A 6 4.99 5.53 2.02
C ILE A 6 5.09 6.62 0.94
N THR A 7 4.59 6.35 -0.27
CA THR A 7 4.57 7.38 -1.29
C THR A 7 3.52 8.43 -0.96
N LYS A 8 3.71 9.64 -1.51
CA LYS A 8 2.73 10.72 -1.36
C LYS A 8 1.33 10.27 -1.78
N ARG A 9 1.22 9.57 -2.91
CA ARG A 9 -0.06 9.06 -3.40
C ARG A 9 -0.67 8.04 -2.42
N GLY A 10 0.14 7.13 -1.89
CA GLY A 10 -0.32 6.17 -0.90
C GLY A 10 -0.84 6.85 0.37
N ALA A 11 -0.12 7.87 0.85
CA ALA A 11 -0.57 8.64 2.01
C ALA A 11 -1.89 9.36 1.74
N GLU A 12 -2.06 9.94 0.56
CA GLU A 12 -3.32 10.58 0.17
C GLU A 12 -4.48 9.58 0.17
N LEU A 13 -4.27 8.38 -0.35
CA LEU A 13 -5.31 7.34 -0.38
C LEU A 13 -5.70 6.88 1.03
N LEU A 14 -4.73 6.73 1.94
CA LEU A 14 -5.02 6.38 3.32
C LEU A 14 -5.78 7.50 4.04
N LYS A 15 -5.43 8.75 3.79
CA LYS A 15 -6.13 9.91 4.36
C LYS A 15 -7.57 10.00 3.84
N GLU A 16 -7.79 9.73 2.56
CA GLU A 16 -9.13 9.72 1.99
C GLU A 16 -9.99 8.61 2.61
N GLU A 17 -9.43 7.41 2.76
CA GLU A 17 -10.13 6.30 3.42
C GLU A 17 -10.46 6.64 4.87
N LEU A 18 -9.52 7.19 5.61
CA LEU A 18 -9.72 7.59 7.00
C LEU A 18 -10.82 8.64 7.12
N HIS A 19 -10.83 9.64 6.24
CA HIS A 19 -11.86 10.66 6.22
C HIS A 19 -13.24 10.06 5.99
N ARG A 20 -13.37 9.17 5.01
CA ARG A 20 -14.64 8.50 4.71
C ARG A 20 -15.12 7.66 5.90
N LEU A 21 -14.22 6.92 6.54
CA LEU A 21 -14.58 6.10 7.70
C LEU A 21 -15.10 6.96 8.85
N LYS A 22 -14.47 8.09 9.14
CA LYS A 22 -14.85 8.97 10.23
C LYS A 22 -16.12 9.78 9.95
N HIS A 23 -16.30 10.23 8.72
CA HIS A 23 -17.34 11.21 8.40
C HIS A 23 -18.54 10.65 7.63
N VAL A 24 -18.42 9.44 7.07
CA VAL A 24 -19.49 8.77 6.33
C VAL A 24 -19.87 7.44 7.00
N GLU A 25 -18.91 6.51 7.12
CA GLU A 25 -19.20 5.17 7.61
C GLU A 25 -19.54 5.14 9.10
N ARG A 26 -18.78 5.84 9.93
CA ARG A 26 -19.03 5.90 11.36
C ARG A 26 -20.40 6.47 11.69
N PRO A 27 -20.79 7.64 11.17
CA PRO A 27 -22.14 8.17 11.43
C PRO A 27 -23.24 7.24 10.92
N SER A 28 -23.04 6.60 9.77
CA SER A 28 -24.00 5.67 9.18
C SER A 28 -24.23 4.47 10.08
N VAL A 29 -23.17 3.85 10.61
CA VAL A 29 -23.30 2.68 11.47
C VAL A 29 -23.88 3.04 12.83
N ILE A 30 -23.56 4.22 13.37
CA ILE A 30 -24.15 4.70 14.61
C ILE A 30 -25.67 4.85 14.45
N ASN A 31 -26.11 5.40 13.33
CA ASN A 31 -27.53 5.52 13.01
C ASN A 31 -28.20 4.15 12.85
N ALA A 32 -27.52 3.22 12.18
CA ALA A 32 -28.03 1.85 12.03
C ALA A 32 -28.21 1.14 13.38
N ILE A 33 -27.29 1.35 14.31
CA ILE A 33 -27.41 0.81 15.68
C ILE A 33 -28.61 1.42 16.38
N SER A 34 -28.78 2.73 16.28
CA SER A 34 -29.92 3.43 16.89
C SER A 34 -31.24 2.92 16.35
N GLU A 35 -31.36 2.75 15.03
CA GLU A 35 -32.57 2.22 14.39
C GLU A 35 -32.85 0.78 14.83
N ALA A 36 -31.82 -0.06 14.90
CA ALA A 36 -31.96 -1.46 15.33
C ALA A 36 -32.44 -1.55 16.78
N ARG A 37 -31.95 -0.68 17.67
CA ARG A 37 -32.40 -0.61 19.07
C ARG A 37 -33.88 -0.25 19.14
N ALA A 38 -34.34 0.64 18.29
CA ALA A 38 -35.74 1.07 18.28
C ALA A 38 -36.71 -0.06 17.89
N GLN A 39 -36.23 -1.15 17.29
CA GLN A 39 -37.05 -2.28 16.87
C GLN A 39 -37.30 -3.30 18.01
N GLY A 40 -36.72 -3.12 19.20
CA GLY A 40 -37.07 -3.88 20.37
C GLY A 40 -35.99 -4.82 20.89
N ASP A 41 -36.25 -6.13 20.92
CA ASP A 41 -35.42 -7.11 21.62
C ASP A 41 -34.01 -7.25 21.01
N LEU A 42 -33.02 -6.80 21.76
CA LEU A 42 -31.59 -6.82 21.31
C LEU A 42 -31.00 -8.24 21.37
N SER A 43 -31.55 -9.15 22.17
CA SER A 43 -31.00 -10.51 22.32
C SER A 43 -31.19 -11.37 21.06
N GLU A 44 -32.19 -11.05 20.22
CA GLU A 44 -32.51 -11.79 19.00
C GLU A 44 -32.55 -10.88 17.78
N ASN A 45 -31.90 -9.69 17.85
CA ASN A 45 -31.93 -8.70 16.80
C ASN A 45 -30.70 -8.83 15.90
N ALA A 46 -30.87 -9.54 14.78
CA ALA A 46 -29.79 -9.76 13.80
C ALA A 46 -29.28 -8.46 13.21
N GLU A 47 -30.15 -7.46 13.02
CA GLU A 47 -29.76 -6.16 12.48
C GLU A 47 -28.85 -5.41 13.46
N TYR A 48 -29.16 -5.48 14.75
CA TYR A 48 -28.33 -4.91 15.80
C TYR A 48 -26.96 -5.57 15.85
N ASP A 49 -26.91 -6.91 15.84
CA ASP A 49 -25.65 -7.65 15.86
C ASP A 49 -24.77 -7.34 14.66
N ALA A 50 -25.36 -7.27 13.45
CA ALA A 50 -24.64 -6.94 12.24
C ALA A 50 -24.09 -5.51 12.27
N ALA A 51 -24.88 -4.56 12.79
CA ALA A 51 -24.44 -3.16 12.90
C ALA A 51 -23.30 -3.01 13.92
N LYS A 52 -23.36 -3.73 15.05
CA LYS A 52 -22.29 -3.73 16.05
C LYS A 52 -21.00 -4.34 15.51
N GLU A 53 -21.10 -5.42 14.75
CA GLU A 53 -19.95 -6.04 14.10
C GLU A 53 -19.30 -5.07 13.11
N LYS A 54 -20.11 -4.43 12.28
CA LYS A 54 -19.63 -3.43 11.33
C LYS A 54 -18.95 -2.25 12.02
N GLN A 55 -19.53 -1.80 13.15
CA GLN A 55 -18.92 -0.74 13.95
C GLN A 55 -17.51 -1.13 14.42
N GLY A 56 -17.36 -2.37 14.89
CA GLY A 56 -16.06 -2.88 15.31
C GLY A 56 -15.02 -2.84 14.19
N PHE A 57 -15.38 -3.25 12.97
CA PHE A 57 -14.49 -3.17 11.80
C PHE A 57 -14.13 -1.73 11.46
N ILE A 58 -15.10 -0.82 11.48
CA ILE A 58 -14.85 0.60 11.19
C ILE A 58 -13.89 1.20 12.20
N GLU A 59 -14.13 1.01 13.50
CA GLU A 59 -13.27 1.58 14.54
C GLU A 59 -11.87 0.97 14.52
N GLY A 60 -11.76 -0.33 14.27
CA GLY A 60 -10.47 -1.00 14.13
C GLY A 60 -9.67 -0.49 12.94
N ARG A 61 -10.34 -0.29 11.81
CA ARG A 61 -9.68 0.25 10.61
C ARG A 61 -9.24 1.70 10.80
N ILE A 62 -10.04 2.52 11.50
CA ILE A 62 -9.67 3.90 11.83
C ILE A 62 -8.38 3.91 12.67
N GLN A 63 -8.32 3.09 13.72
CA GLN A 63 -7.12 3.00 14.56
C GLN A 63 -5.90 2.55 13.77
N GLU A 64 -6.07 1.56 12.90
CA GLU A 64 -5.00 1.07 12.03
C GLU A 64 -4.46 2.16 11.12
N LEU A 65 -5.36 2.89 10.43
CA LEU A 65 -4.96 3.97 9.52
C LEU A 65 -4.30 5.14 10.26
N GLU A 66 -4.83 5.51 11.43
CA GLU A 66 -4.22 6.58 12.24
C GLU A 66 -2.82 6.19 12.69
N GLY A 67 -2.62 4.94 13.09
CA GLY A 67 -1.31 4.42 13.45
C GLY A 67 -0.32 4.45 12.28
N LYS A 68 -0.76 3.99 11.12
CA LYS A 68 0.06 3.99 9.90
C LYS A 68 0.46 5.40 9.47
N LEU A 69 -0.49 6.32 9.47
CA LEU A 69 -0.23 7.71 9.08
C LEU A 69 0.69 8.42 10.08
N SER A 70 0.57 8.12 11.38
CA SER A 70 1.44 8.72 12.38
C SER A 70 2.88 8.22 12.29
N ALA A 71 3.09 6.99 11.83
CA ALA A 71 4.41 6.39 11.65
C ALA A 71 4.97 6.61 10.24
N ALA A 72 4.20 7.23 9.34
CA ALA A 72 4.58 7.33 7.93
C ALA A 72 5.70 8.35 7.71
N GLN A 73 6.67 7.96 6.88
CA GLN A 73 7.60 8.87 6.23
C GLN A 73 7.12 9.04 4.80
N ILE A 74 6.54 10.20 4.50
CA ILE A 74 5.93 10.44 3.19
C ILE A 74 7.01 10.87 2.20
N ILE A 75 7.11 10.14 1.09
CA ILE A 75 8.09 10.37 0.05
C ILE A 75 7.34 10.72 -1.25
N ASP A 76 7.66 11.87 -1.82
CA ASP A 76 7.16 12.28 -3.14
C ASP A 76 8.20 11.89 -4.19
N PRO A 77 7.94 10.87 -5.03
CA PRO A 77 8.92 10.44 -6.03
C PRO A 77 9.33 11.57 -6.98
N ALA A 78 8.39 12.45 -7.34
CA ALA A 78 8.66 13.54 -8.28
C ALA A 78 9.62 14.61 -7.72
N SER A 79 9.80 14.66 -6.40
CA SER A 79 10.69 15.63 -5.75
C SER A 79 12.04 15.03 -5.32
N LEU A 80 12.31 13.77 -5.67
CA LEU A 80 13.59 13.14 -5.33
C LEU A 80 14.73 13.73 -6.16
N ASP A 81 15.84 14.04 -5.48
CA ASP A 81 17.03 14.60 -6.11
C ASP A 81 18.06 13.49 -6.35
N VAL A 82 17.69 12.51 -7.17
CA VAL A 82 18.56 11.39 -7.57
C VAL A 82 18.35 11.12 -9.05
N THR A 83 19.36 10.54 -9.69
CA THR A 83 19.31 10.21 -11.11
C THR A 83 19.88 8.82 -11.35
N GLY A 84 19.07 7.96 -11.98
CA GLY A 84 19.48 6.62 -12.39
C GLY A 84 19.58 5.59 -11.28
N ARG A 85 19.43 5.97 -10.04
CA ARG A 85 19.54 5.06 -8.90
C ARG A 85 18.16 4.60 -8.43
N VAL A 86 18.05 3.31 -8.10
CA VAL A 86 16.80 2.75 -7.58
C VAL A 86 16.68 3.05 -6.09
N VAL A 87 15.69 3.86 -5.75
CA VAL A 87 15.35 4.23 -4.37
C VAL A 87 13.87 4.00 -4.15
N PHE A 88 13.43 4.08 -2.89
CA PHE A 88 12.00 3.97 -2.59
C PHE A 88 11.19 4.96 -3.42
N GLY A 89 10.08 4.51 -3.97
CA GLY A 89 9.20 5.34 -4.82
C GLY A 89 9.56 5.35 -6.30
N ALA A 90 10.74 4.85 -6.67
CA ALA A 90 11.18 4.83 -8.06
C ALA A 90 10.35 3.86 -8.89
N THR A 91 10.15 4.23 -10.17
CA THR A 91 9.55 3.36 -11.17
C THR A 91 10.68 2.80 -12.03
N VAL A 92 10.82 1.48 -12.04
CA VAL A 92 11.95 0.79 -12.66
C VAL A 92 11.46 -0.03 -13.85
N GLU A 93 12.08 0.20 -15.00
CA GLU A 93 11.86 -0.60 -16.20
C GLU A 93 12.93 -1.69 -16.28
N LEU A 94 12.49 -2.95 -16.36
CA LEU A 94 13.35 -4.13 -16.31
C LEU A 94 13.18 -4.98 -17.55
N GLU A 95 14.24 -5.70 -17.89
CA GLU A 95 14.18 -6.77 -18.90
C GLU A 95 14.67 -8.08 -18.26
N ASP A 96 13.82 -9.11 -18.34
CA ASP A 96 14.23 -10.47 -17.92
C ASP A 96 15.16 -11.03 -19.00
N LEU A 97 16.39 -11.32 -18.61
CA LEU A 97 17.41 -11.74 -19.57
C LEU A 97 17.23 -13.19 -20.06
N GLU A 98 16.38 -13.98 -19.41
CA GLU A 98 16.11 -15.35 -19.84
C GLU A 98 15.16 -15.39 -21.05
N ASP A 99 14.08 -14.59 -21.00
CA ASP A 99 13.03 -14.65 -22.03
C ASP A 99 12.79 -13.32 -22.75
N GLY A 100 13.52 -12.26 -22.39
CA GLY A 100 13.38 -10.95 -22.99
C GLY A 100 12.12 -10.17 -22.59
N THR A 101 11.36 -10.67 -21.61
CA THR A 101 10.15 -9.99 -21.12
C THR A 101 10.51 -8.66 -20.47
N LYS A 102 9.78 -7.62 -20.82
CA LYS A 102 9.93 -6.29 -20.19
C LYS A 102 8.88 -6.10 -19.12
N LEU A 103 9.31 -5.57 -17.98
CA LEU A 103 8.47 -5.33 -16.81
C LEU A 103 8.70 -3.91 -16.34
N ILE A 104 7.64 -3.28 -15.83
CA ILE A 104 7.73 -1.94 -15.22
C ILE A 104 7.10 -2.06 -13.83
N TYR A 105 7.87 -1.70 -12.79
CA TYR A 105 7.40 -1.74 -11.41
C TYR A 105 7.73 -0.44 -10.69
N GLN A 106 6.80 0.02 -9.86
CA GLN A 106 7.08 1.07 -8.89
C GLN A 106 7.29 0.42 -7.52
N ILE A 107 8.34 0.83 -6.83
CA ILE A 107 8.65 0.35 -5.47
C ILE A 107 7.93 1.24 -4.47
N VAL A 108 7.01 0.65 -3.72
CA VAL A 108 6.11 1.37 -2.81
C VAL A 108 6.12 0.73 -1.43
N GLY A 109 5.39 1.32 -0.48
CA GLY A 109 5.22 0.76 0.86
C GLY A 109 4.37 -0.51 0.85
N ASP A 110 4.45 -1.29 1.92
CA ASP A 110 3.73 -2.57 2.02
C ASP A 110 2.21 -2.41 1.83
N ASP A 111 1.64 -1.31 2.33
CA ASP A 111 0.20 -1.05 2.24
C ASP A 111 -0.24 -0.58 0.86
N GLU A 112 0.69 -0.16 0.03
CA GLU A 112 0.41 0.36 -1.32
C GLU A 112 0.59 -0.69 -2.39
N ALA A 113 1.24 -1.82 -2.08
CA ALA A 113 1.59 -2.83 -3.05
C ALA A 113 0.36 -3.41 -3.73
N ASP A 114 0.38 -3.45 -5.06
CA ASP A 114 -0.69 -3.99 -5.89
C ASP A 114 -0.10 -4.40 -7.23
N ILE A 115 0.08 -5.70 -7.42
CA ILE A 115 0.73 -6.22 -8.63
C ILE A 115 -0.10 -5.90 -9.88
N ALA A 116 -1.41 -5.80 -9.76
CA ALA A 116 -2.28 -5.43 -10.88
C ALA A 116 -1.99 -4.01 -11.39
N LEU A 117 -1.47 -3.14 -10.52
CA LEU A 117 -1.06 -1.77 -10.84
C LEU A 117 0.45 -1.64 -11.01
N ASN A 118 1.17 -2.75 -11.07
CA ASN A 118 2.64 -2.79 -11.16
C ASN A 118 3.34 -2.08 -9.99
N LYS A 119 2.75 -2.18 -8.81
CA LYS A 119 3.31 -1.64 -7.56
C LYS A 119 3.78 -2.79 -6.70
N ILE A 120 5.08 -2.82 -6.41
CA ILE A 120 5.70 -3.87 -5.61
C ILE A 120 6.14 -3.30 -4.26
N SER A 121 5.99 -4.12 -3.22
CA SER A 121 6.41 -3.73 -1.88
C SER A 121 7.92 -3.59 -1.78
N ILE A 122 8.37 -2.60 -1.02
CA ILE A 122 9.79 -2.41 -0.69
C ILE A 122 10.37 -3.65 -0.01
N SER A 123 9.54 -4.44 0.67
CA SER A 123 9.98 -5.67 1.35
C SER A 123 9.97 -6.90 0.46
N SER A 124 9.48 -6.79 -0.78
CA SER A 124 9.47 -7.93 -1.71
C SER A 124 10.89 -8.33 -2.15
N PRO A 125 11.11 -9.61 -2.51
CA PRO A 125 12.42 -10.06 -2.96
C PRO A 125 12.96 -9.27 -4.15
N ILE A 126 12.10 -8.96 -5.12
CA ILE A 126 12.53 -8.20 -6.30
C ILE A 126 12.91 -6.76 -5.94
N ALA A 127 12.12 -6.09 -5.09
CA ALA A 127 12.44 -4.73 -4.66
C ALA A 127 13.76 -4.70 -3.87
N ARG A 128 13.98 -5.66 -2.98
CA ARG A 128 15.22 -5.77 -2.21
C ARG A 128 16.44 -5.95 -3.10
N ALA A 129 16.30 -6.71 -4.17
CA ALA A 129 17.38 -6.92 -5.12
C ALA A 129 17.70 -5.65 -5.93
N LEU A 130 16.69 -4.83 -6.20
CA LEU A 130 16.83 -3.63 -7.04
C LEU A 130 17.30 -2.39 -6.28
N ILE A 131 16.93 -2.24 -5.00
CA ILE A 131 17.28 -1.06 -4.20
C ILE A 131 18.79 -0.83 -4.19
N SER A 132 19.20 0.41 -4.39
CA SER A 132 20.59 0.88 -4.45
C SER A 132 21.33 0.52 -5.74
N LYS A 133 20.68 -0.17 -6.67
CA LYS A 133 21.24 -0.43 -8.00
C LYS A 133 20.99 0.76 -8.92
N GLU A 134 21.62 0.75 -10.09
CA GLU A 134 21.54 1.86 -11.03
C GLU A 134 21.14 1.37 -12.43
N GLU A 135 20.73 2.32 -13.27
CA GLU A 135 20.47 2.00 -14.68
C GLU A 135 21.66 1.30 -15.31
N GLY A 136 21.39 0.25 -16.07
CA GLY A 136 22.41 -0.56 -16.72
C GLY A 136 22.89 -1.74 -15.91
N ASP A 137 22.58 -1.79 -14.61
CA ASP A 137 22.98 -2.91 -13.76
C ASP A 137 22.17 -4.17 -14.10
N VAL A 138 22.84 -5.31 -14.04
CA VAL A 138 22.21 -6.62 -14.08
C VAL A 138 22.11 -7.16 -12.68
N VAL A 139 20.92 -7.55 -12.28
CA VAL A 139 20.61 -7.94 -10.91
C VAL A 139 20.05 -9.36 -10.89
N ALA A 140 20.56 -10.18 -9.96
CA ALA A 140 19.98 -11.49 -9.71
C ALA A 140 18.84 -11.38 -8.71
N VAL A 141 17.66 -11.85 -9.12
CA VAL A 141 16.47 -11.87 -8.27
C VAL A 141 16.18 -13.30 -7.86
N GLN A 142 16.08 -13.53 -6.56
CA GLN A 142 15.68 -14.83 -6.03
C GLN A 142 14.15 -14.90 -5.99
N ALA A 143 13.58 -15.78 -6.79
CA ALA A 143 12.14 -16.00 -6.87
C ALA A 143 11.80 -17.45 -6.50
N PRO A 144 10.53 -17.73 -6.12
CA PRO A 144 10.14 -19.10 -5.78
C PRO A 144 10.39 -20.13 -6.88
N GLY A 145 10.37 -19.70 -8.16
CA GLY A 145 10.65 -20.55 -9.31
C GLY A 145 12.12 -20.67 -9.69
N GLY A 146 13.03 -20.08 -8.89
CA GLY A 146 14.47 -20.08 -9.16
C GLY A 146 15.01 -18.64 -9.32
N ASN A 147 16.34 -18.56 -9.48
CA ASN A 147 17.00 -17.26 -9.66
C ASN A 147 16.80 -16.77 -11.09
N ARG A 148 16.51 -15.47 -11.24
CA ARG A 148 16.41 -14.82 -12.53
C ARG A 148 17.31 -13.59 -12.57
N GLU A 149 17.89 -13.35 -13.71
CA GLU A 149 18.67 -12.13 -13.93
C GLU A 149 17.83 -11.12 -14.71
N VAL A 150 17.81 -9.88 -14.23
CA VAL A 150 17.11 -8.77 -14.87
C VAL A 150 18.07 -7.62 -15.07
N GLU A 151 17.91 -6.89 -16.18
CA GLU A 151 18.65 -5.69 -16.44
C GLU A 151 17.78 -4.48 -16.15
N ILE A 152 18.33 -3.49 -15.46
CA ILE A 152 17.66 -2.22 -15.19
C ILE A 152 17.81 -1.33 -16.42
N LEU A 153 16.72 -1.17 -17.18
CA LEU A 153 16.74 -0.39 -18.42
C LEU A 153 16.59 1.11 -18.16
N ALA A 154 15.72 1.47 -17.22
CA ALA A 154 15.46 2.88 -16.89
C ALA A 154 14.96 3.00 -15.47
N VAL A 155 15.26 4.13 -14.83
CA VAL A 155 14.74 4.49 -13.50
C VAL A 155 14.08 5.86 -13.60
N ARG A 156 12.81 5.94 -13.19
CA ARG A 156 12.03 7.18 -13.24
C ARG A 156 11.48 7.50 -11.85
N TYR A 157 11.29 8.79 -11.61
CA TYR A 157 10.77 9.29 -10.33
C TYR A 157 9.49 10.08 -10.60
N VAL A 158 8.38 9.36 -10.80
CA VAL A 158 7.09 9.95 -11.24
C VAL A 158 5.95 9.69 -10.27
#